data_d200fa4ad61308e44492283d1f7eed36
#
_entry.id   d200fa4ad61308e44492283d1f7eed36
#
_cell.length_a   1.000
_cell.length_b   1.000
_cell.length_c   1.000
_cell.angle_alpha   90.00
_cell.angle_beta   90.00
_cell.angle_gamma   90.00
#
_symmetry.space_group_name_H-M   'P 1'
#
loop_
_entity.id
_entity.type
_entity.pdbx_description
1 polymer ?
#
loop_
_entity_poly.entity_id
_entity_poly.type
_entity_poly.pdbx_seq_one_letter_code
_entity_poly.pdbx_strand_id
1 'polypeptide(L)'
;AALLTGRNHHSVGVGTVTEIATAAPGCSTVKPNNKLPFPETLKLNGYSTAQFGKCHEVPVFQNSPVGPFDMWPTGSGFEYFYGFVAGEDNQWYPSLYEGTTPVEVNKTPEQGYHLTEDLADHAINWVRTQKSIAPDKPFFIYFAPGATHAPHHVPKEWIDQYKGKFAHGWDKQREITFAKQKELGVISADAELTKRHAEIPAWDEMPDAMKPILERQMETYAGFLTHTDHHIGRIIDTIEQLGVM
;
A
#
# COMPACT_ATOMS: atom_id res chain seq x y z
N ALA A 1 -10.17 -3.45 5.19
CA ALA A 1 -11.25 -3.85 6.12
C ALA A 1 -11.01 -5.26 6.68
N ALA A 2 -10.90 -6.29 5.82
CA ALA A 2 -10.77 -7.68 6.30
C ALA A 2 -9.54 -7.88 7.18
N LEU A 3 -8.37 -7.38 6.77
CA LEU A 3 -7.13 -7.46 7.55
C LEU A 3 -7.31 -6.81 8.92
N LEU A 4 -7.79 -5.58 8.97
CA LEU A 4 -7.88 -4.81 10.21
C LEU A 4 -8.98 -5.28 11.18
N THR A 5 -9.94 -6.09 10.73
CA THR A 5 -11.05 -6.56 11.56
C THR A 5 -11.05 -8.07 11.80
N GLY A 6 -10.22 -8.83 11.08
CA GLY A 6 -10.24 -10.30 11.10
C GLY A 6 -11.56 -10.90 10.58
N ARG A 7 -12.34 -10.14 9.81
CA ARG A 7 -13.69 -10.53 9.36
C ARG A 7 -13.81 -10.42 7.84
N ASN A 8 -14.75 -11.16 7.27
CA ASN A 8 -15.13 -10.95 5.87
C ASN A 8 -15.55 -9.50 5.64
N HIS A 9 -15.07 -8.89 4.56
CA HIS A 9 -15.28 -7.48 4.25
C HIS A 9 -16.77 -7.10 4.10
N HIS A 10 -17.63 -7.96 3.56
CA HIS A 10 -19.09 -7.73 3.53
C HIS A 10 -19.68 -7.67 4.95
N SER A 11 -19.20 -8.51 5.89
CA SER A 11 -19.72 -8.51 7.26
C SER A 11 -19.36 -7.26 8.06
N VAL A 12 -18.40 -6.46 7.55
CA VAL A 12 -18.01 -5.16 8.12
C VAL A 12 -18.42 -3.97 7.25
N GLY A 13 -19.35 -4.20 6.32
CA GLY A 13 -19.94 -3.13 5.49
C GLY A 13 -19.11 -2.71 4.29
N VAL A 14 -17.92 -3.29 4.06
CA VAL A 14 -16.95 -2.87 3.03
C VAL A 14 -16.88 -3.92 1.91
N GLY A 15 -18.04 -4.33 1.40
CA GLY A 15 -18.15 -5.28 0.28
C GLY A 15 -17.85 -4.66 -1.07
N THR A 16 -17.64 -3.36 -1.14
CA THR A 16 -17.23 -2.60 -2.32
C THR A 16 -16.26 -1.49 -1.93
N VAL A 17 -15.60 -0.86 -2.91
CA VAL A 17 -14.80 0.35 -2.69
C VAL A 17 -15.69 1.53 -2.33
N THR A 18 -15.15 2.50 -1.60
CA THR A 18 -15.94 3.58 -0.98
C THR A 18 -16.67 4.45 -1.99
N GLU A 19 -16.11 4.63 -3.19
CA GLU A 19 -16.65 5.49 -4.26
C GLU A 19 -17.90 4.90 -4.93
N ILE A 20 -18.10 3.59 -4.83
CA ILE A 20 -19.27 2.90 -5.41
C ILE A 20 -20.14 2.24 -4.34
N ALA A 21 -20.16 2.82 -3.12
CA ALA A 21 -21.01 2.39 -2.04
C ALA A 21 -22.48 2.34 -2.45
N THR A 22 -23.22 1.35 -1.93
CA THR A 22 -24.64 1.15 -2.22
C THR A 22 -25.41 0.86 -0.93
N ALA A 23 -26.74 0.91 -1.02
CA ALA A 23 -27.62 0.49 0.08
C ALA A 23 -27.74 -1.04 0.23
N ALA A 24 -27.08 -1.82 -0.63
CA ALA A 24 -27.11 -3.28 -0.55
C ALA A 24 -26.42 -3.74 0.77
N PRO A 25 -26.92 -4.82 1.40
CA PRO A 25 -26.32 -5.34 2.63
C PRO A 25 -24.82 -5.62 2.46
N GLY A 26 -24.01 -5.10 3.40
CA GLY A 26 -22.57 -5.28 3.39
C GLY A 26 -21.78 -4.38 2.41
N CYS A 27 -22.45 -3.48 1.67
CA CYS A 27 -21.82 -2.62 0.65
C CYS A 27 -21.98 -1.12 0.94
N SER A 28 -22.36 -0.75 2.16
CA SER A 28 -22.55 0.66 2.56
C SER A 28 -21.26 1.43 2.81
N THR A 29 -20.13 0.74 2.92
CA THR A 29 -18.81 1.23 3.33
C THR A 29 -18.74 1.84 4.74
N VAL A 30 -19.84 1.77 5.48
CA VAL A 30 -19.90 2.18 6.89
C VAL A 30 -19.62 0.96 7.77
N LYS A 31 -18.49 0.98 8.46
CA LYS A 31 -18.12 -0.09 9.41
C LYS A 31 -19.02 -0.01 10.65
N PRO A 32 -19.68 -1.12 11.04
CA PRO A 32 -20.52 -1.13 12.26
C PRO A 32 -19.67 -0.91 13.52
N ASN A 33 -20.17 -0.12 14.47
CA ASN A 33 -19.47 0.20 15.72
C ASN A 33 -19.13 -1.02 16.61
N ASN A 34 -19.82 -2.16 16.40
CA ASN A 34 -19.54 -3.42 17.11
C ASN A 34 -18.47 -4.29 16.42
N LYS A 35 -17.76 -3.77 15.44
CA LYS A 35 -16.68 -4.44 14.68
C LYS A 35 -15.36 -3.74 14.93
N LEU A 36 -14.85 -3.90 16.15
CA LEU A 36 -13.61 -3.28 16.57
C LEU A 36 -12.43 -3.68 15.66
N PRO A 37 -11.70 -2.73 15.08
CA PRO A 37 -10.44 -3.01 14.39
C PRO A 37 -9.36 -3.47 15.38
N PHE A 38 -8.50 -4.41 14.96
CA PHE A 38 -7.48 -4.94 15.88
C PHE A 38 -6.45 -3.88 16.35
N PRO A 39 -6.13 -2.80 15.61
CA PRO A 39 -5.29 -1.73 16.16
C PRO A 39 -5.86 -1.11 17.43
N GLU A 40 -7.18 -0.95 17.54
CA GLU A 40 -7.81 -0.49 18.78
C GLU A 40 -7.63 -1.51 19.90
N THR A 41 -7.73 -2.81 19.59
CA THR A 41 -7.45 -3.87 20.57
C THR A 41 -6.00 -3.80 21.07
N LEU A 42 -5.04 -3.59 20.15
CA LEU A 42 -3.63 -3.44 20.53
C LEU A 42 -3.40 -2.22 21.41
N LYS A 43 -3.97 -1.07 21.02
CA LYS A 43 -3.91 0.18 21.80
C LYS A 43 -4.45 -0.01 23.22
N LEU A 44 -5.60 -0.66 23.36
CA LEU A 44 -6.20 -0.98 24.66
C LEU A 44 -5.36 -1.96 25.51
N ASN A 45 -4.43 -2.68 24.88
CA ASN A 45 -3.48 -3.58 25.54
C ASN A 45 -2.05 -3.01 25.61
N GLY A 46 -1.91 -1.70 25.55
CA GLY A 46 -0.67 -0.98 25.83
C GLY A 46 0.30 -0.82 24.67
N TYR A 47 -0.10 -1.12 23.42
CA TYR A 47 0.70 -0.84 22.25
C TYR A 47 0.60 0.63 21.83
N SER A 48 1.69 1.18 21.31
CA SER A 48 1.63 2.37 20.44
C SER A 48 1.25 1.92 19.03
N THR A 49 0.32 2.61 18.39
CA THR A 49 -0.22 2.20 17.09
C THR A 49 -0.12 3.32 16.05
N ALA A 50 0.39 3.01 14.86
CA ALA A 50 0.54 3.98 13.78
C ALA A 50 0.18 3.40 12.42
N GLN A 51 -0.39 4.24 11.55
CA GLN A 51 -0.59 3.93 10.13
C GLN A 51 0.15 4.96 9.27
N PHE A 52 0.85 4.47 8.27
CA PHE A 52 1.54 5.29 7.26
C PHE A 52 1.07 4.91 5.87
N GLY A 53 0.63 5.90 5.09
CA GLY A 53 0.26 5.74 3.69
C GLY A 53 -1.24 5.68 3.43
N LYS A 54 -1.65 4.78 2.55
CA LYS A 54 -2.99 4.66 2.01
C LYS A 54 -4.03 4.24 3.05
N CYS A 55 -5.15 4.96 3.08
CA CYS A 55 -6.39 4.55 3.75
C CYS A 55 -7.57 4.63 2.78
N HIS A 56 -8.03 3.48 2.28
CA HIS A 56 -9.18 3.40 1.35
C HIS A 56 -10.43 2.80 2.03
N GLU A 57 -10.63 3.09 3.31
CA GLU A 57 -11.71 2.53 4.12
C GLU A 57 -12.65 3.61 4.69
N VAL A 58 -12.33 4.88 4.46
CA VAL A 58 -13.15 6.00 4.91
C VAL A 58 -14.28 6.21 3.91
N PRO A 59 -15.54 6.22 4.34
CA PRO A 59 -16.67 6.51 3.45
C PRO A 59 -16.53 7.89 2.80
N VAL A 60 -16.94 8.00 1.53
CA VAL A 60 -16.79 9.25 0.74
C VAL A 60 -17.38 10.48 1.45
N PHE A 61 -18.49 10.33 2.17
CA PHE A 61 -19.12 11.43 2.89
C PHE A 61 -18.37 11.86 4.18
N GLN A 62 -17.34 11.09 4.59
CA GLN A 62 -16.43 11.45 5.69
C GLN A 62 -15.01 11.78 5.21
N ASN A 63 -14.75 11.64 3.92
CA ASN A 63 -13.42 11.89 3.33
C ASN A 63 -13.22 13.40 3.09
N SER A 64 -13.15 14.18 4.16
CA SER A 64 -12.87 15.61 4.07
C SER A 64 -12.17 16.12 5.34
N PRO A 65 -11.41 17.22 5.26
CA PRO A 65 -10.74 17.81 6.43
C PRO A 65 -11.67 18.42 7.47
N VAL A 66 -12.98 18.38 7.27
CA VAL A 66 -13.99 18.81 8.27
C VAL A 66 -14.69 17.64 8.95
N GLY A 67 -14.31 16.40 8.60
CA GLY A 67 -14.87 15.18 9.20
C GLY A 67 -16.29 14.86 8.76
N PRO A 68 -16.98 13.98 9.52
CA PRO A 68 -16.57 13.36 10.79
C PRO A 68 -15.37 12.42 10.65
N PHE A 69 -14.60 12.22 11.73
CA PHE A 69 -13.32 11.49 11.71
C PHE A 69 -13.37 10.10 12.37
N ASP A 70 -14.54 9.66 12.80
CA ASP A 70 -14.73 8.40 13.52
C ASP A 70 -14.34 7.14 12.70
N MET A 71 -14.36 7.23 11.37
CA MET A 71 -13.91 6.15 10.47
C MET A 71 -12.52 6.37 9.87
N TRP A 72 -11.86 7.46 10.20
CA TRP A 72 -10.47 7.71 9.84
C TRP A 72 -9.52 6.77 10.61
N PRO A 73 -8.25 6.64 10.21
CA PRO A 73 -7.29 5.81 10.96
C PRO A 73 -7.26 6.13 12.46
N THR A 74 -7.27 7.41 12.82
CA THR A 74 -7.27 7.86 14.23
C THR A 74 -8.57 7.50 14.98
N GLY A 75 -9.68 7.42 14.30
CA GLY A 75 -10.95 6.91 14.84
C GLY A 75 -11.05 5.36 14.79
N SER A 76 -10.09 4.69 14.18
CA SER A 76 -10.05 3.23 13.96
C SER A 76 -8.93 2.54 14.76
N GLY A 77 -8.39 3.20 15.79
CA GLY A 77 -7.44 2.60 16.73
C GLY A 77 -5.97 2.91 16.44
N PHE A 78 -5.65 3.75 15.49
CA PHE A 78 -4.29 4.25 15.30
C PHE A 78 -4.10 5.57 16.07
N GLU A 79 -3.11 5.59 16.96
CA GLU A 79 -2.76 6.82 17.71
C GLU A 79 -2.07 7.86 16.81
N TYR A 80 -1.44 7.40 15.74
CA TYR A 80 -0.78 8.25 14.74
C TYR A 80 -1.16 7.81 13.33
N PHE A 81 -1.36 8.79 12.47
CA PHE A 81 -1.59 8.60 11.03
C PHE A 81 -0.81 9.63 10.24
N TYR A 82 -0.09 9.18 9.22
CA TYR A 82 0.49 10.04 8.20
C TYR A 82 0.31 9.39 6.83
N GLY A 83 -0.42 10.05 5.93
CA GLY A 83 -0.73 9.48 4.63
C GLY A 83 -1.91 10.14 3.94
N PHE A 84 -2.57 9.40 3.06
CA PHE A 84 -3.70 9.89 2.26
C PHE A 84 -4.95 9.03 2.45
N VAL A 85 -6.12 9.67 2.31
CA VAL A 85 -7.44 9.04 2.47
C VAL A 85 -8.09 8.95 1.10
N ALA A 86 -7.66 7.96 0.33
CA ALA A 86 -8.13 7.68 -1.03
C ALA A 86 -7.71 6.28 -1.49
N GLY A 87 -8.20 5.85 -2.66
CA GLY A 87 -7.78 4.61 -3.34
C GLY A 87 -6.39 4.71 -3.96
N GLU A 88 -5.99 5.91 -4.37
CA GLU A 88 -4.71 6.22 -5.00
C GLU A 88 -4.33 7.67 -4.71
N ASP A 89 -3.07 8.01 -4.92
CA ASP A 89 -2.60 9.39 -4.88
C ASP A 89 -1.36 9.58 -5.78
N ASN A 90 -1.08 10.82 -6.14
CA ASN A 90 0.10 11.19 -6.89
C ASN A 90 1.35 11.00 -6.03
N GLN A 91 2.37 10.29 -6.56
CA GLN A 91 3.59 10.01 -5.79
C GLN A 91 4.53 11.21 -5.69
N TRP A 92 4.35 12.22 -6.57
CA TRP A 92 5.16 13.43 -6.63
C TRP A 92 4.51 14.64 -5.95
N TYR A 93 3.18 14.69 -5.98
CA TYR A 93 2.37 15.79 -5.45
C TYR A 93 1.15 15.22 -4.71
N PRO A 94 1.34 14.50 -3.59
CA PRO A 94 0.24 13.87 -2.88
C PRO A 94 -0.57 14.87 -2.04
N SER A 95 -1.81 14.49 -1.75
CA SER A 95 -2.69 15.18 -0.80
C SER A 95 -2.62 14.45 0.56
N LEU A 96 -1.81 14.95 1.48
CA LEU A 96 -1.49 14.26 2.72
C LEU A 96 -2.20 14.83 3.95
N TYR A 97 -2.29 13.97 4.96
CA TYR A 97 -2.79 14.29 6.29
C TYR A 97 -1.82 13.77 7.36
N GLU A 98 -1.66 14.55 8.42
CA GLU A 98 -1.11 14.10 9.69
C GLU A 98 -2.23 14.09 10.73
N GLY A 99 -2.57 12.91 11.24
CA GLY A 99 -3.82 12.70 11.98
C GLY A 99 -5.04 12.99 11.12
N THR A 100 -5.67 14.14 11.32
CA THR A 100 -6.82 14.65 10.55
C THR A 100 -6.54 16.01 9.91
N THR A 101 -5.32 16.52 10.06
CA THR A 101 -4.91 17.83 9.58
C THR A 101 -4.23 17.70 8.21
N PRO A 102 -4.66 18.43 7.17
CA PRO A 102 -3.97 18.48 5.89
C PRO A 102 -2.51 18.96 6.06
N VAL A 103 -1.61 18.35 5.32
CA VAL A 103 -0.17 18.66 5.33
C VAL A 103 0.26 19.08 3.93
N GLU A 104 0.96 20.23 3.85
CA GLU A 104 1.61 20.67 2.63
C GLU A 104 3.04 20.11 2.56
N VAL A 105 3.37 19.50 1.42
CA VAL A 105 4.72 19.00 1.17
C VAL A 105 5.62 20.17 0.72
N ASN A 106 6.65 20.47 1.48
CA ASN A 106 7.56 21.59 1.23
C ASN A 106 8.74 21.26 0.30
N LYS A 107 8.71 20.10 -0.38
CA LYS A 107 9.78 19.61 -1.25
C LYS A 107 9.18 19.21 -2.60
N THR A 108 9.81 19.62 -3.70
CA THR A 108 9.35 19.26 -5.06
C THR A 108 10.03 17.98 -5.57
N PRO A 109 9.52 17.33 -6.62
CA PRO A 109 10.18 16.18 -7.24
C PRO A 109 11.60 16.49 -7.72
N GLU A 110 11.85 17.71 -8.23
CA GLU A 110 13.19 18.17 -8.64
C GLU A 110 14.16 18.29 -7.46
N GLN A 111 13.63 18.49 -6.26
CA GLN A 111 14.38 18.47 -5.00
C GLN A 111 14.47 17.06 -4.42
N GLY A 112 14.02 16.04 -5.15
CA GLY A 112 14.06 14.64 -4.77
C GLY A 112 12.90 14.21 -3.86
N TYR A 113 11.71 14.81 -3.94
CA TYR A 113 10.53 14.32 -3.24
C TYR A 113 9.95 13.07 -3.90
N HIS A 114 9.58 12.09 -3.10
CA HIS A 114 8.75 10.96 -3.49
C HIS A 114 7.95 10.45 -2.28
N LEU A 115 6.66 10.21 -2.47
CA LEU A 115 5.73 9.81 -1.39
C LEU A 115 6.19 8.58 -0.61
N THR A 116 6.66 7.52 -1.29
CA THR A 116 7.10 6.28 -0.60
C THR A 116 8.29 6.54 0.32
N GLU A 117 9.25 7.39 -0.10
CA GLU A 117 10.38 7.79 0.72
C GLU A 117 9.92 8.58 1.94
N ASP A 118 9.06 9.57 1.73
CA ASP A 118 8.49 10.41 2.77
C ASP A 118 7.74 9.61 3.83
N LEU A 119 6.90 8.67 3.41
CA LEU A 119 6.21 7.74 4.31
C LEU A 119 7.19 6.90 5.15
N ALA A 120 8.26 6.41 4.54
CA ALA A 120 9.28 5.64 5.24
C ALA A 120 10.05 6.49 6.24
N ASP A 121 10.40 7.73 5.89
CA ASP A 121 11.07 8.68 6.79
C ASP A 121 10.20 9.01 8.00
N HIS A 122 8.90 9.24 7.81
CA HIS A 122 7.96 9.44 8.90
C HIS A 122 7.84 8.21 9.80
N ALA A 123 7.76 7.01 9.23
CA ALA A 123 7.72 5.76 9.99
C ALA A 123 8.99 5.55 10.81
N ILE A 124 10.17 5.76 10.24
CA ILE A 124 11.46 5.67 10.90
C ILE A 124 11.56 6.65 12.06
N ASN A 125 11.19 7.91 11.84
CA ASN A 125 11.21 8.94 12.86
C ASN A 125 10.24 8.62 14.00
N TRP A 126 9.05 8.12 13.67
CA TRP A 126 8.08 7.70 14.67
C TRP A 126 8.61 6.54 15.53
N VAL A 127 9.20 5.49 14.94
CA VAL A 127 9.81 4.36 15.68
C VAL A 127 10.90 4.85 16.62
N ARG A 128 11.82 5.69 16.12
CA ARG A 128 12.91 6.26 16.93
C ARG A 128 12.37 7.05 18.10
N THR A 129 11.34 7.86 17.88
CA THR A 129 10.67 8.65 18.94
C THR A 129 10.03 7.73 19.97
N GLN A 130 9.26 6.72 19.56
CA GLN A 130 8.64 5.76 20.47
C GLN A 130 9.68 5.08 21.36
N LYS A 131 10.76 4.58 20.76
CA LYS A 131 11.79 3.85 21.50
C LYS A 131 12.67 4.76 22.37
N SER A 132 12.81 6.04 22.03
CA SER A 132 13.51 7.01 22.87
C SER A 132 12.74 7.37 24.14
N ILE A 133 11.42 7.49 24.04
CA ILE A 133 10.55 7.98 25.13
C ILE A 133 10.02 6.81 25.98
N ALA A 134 9.65 5.71 25.32
CA ALA A 134 9.06 4.54 25.96
C ALA A 134 9.73 3.24 25.45
N PRO A 135 10.99 2.96 25.84
CA PRO A 135 11.79 1.86 25.27
C PRO A 135 11.14 0.48 25.41
N ASP A 136 10.38 0.24 26.47
CA ASP A 136 9.73 -1.04 26.74
C ASP A 136 8.31 -1.14 26.19
N LYS A 137 7.72 -0.03 25.71
CA LYS A 137 6.37 -0.05 25.16
C LYS A 137 6.38 -0.73 23.78
N PRO A 138 5.58 -1.79 23.58
CA PRO A 138 5.45 -2.41 22.25
C PRO A 138 4.75 -1.46 21.29
N PHE A 139 5.01 -1.64 19.99
CA PHE A 139 4.35 -0.84 18.96
C PHE A 139 3.83 -1.71 17.82
N PHE A 140 2.86 -1.18 17.11
CA PHE A 140 2.32 -1.73 15.88
C PHE A 140 2.32 -0.65 14.80
N ILE A 141 2.88 -0.99 13.64
CA ILE A 141 2.88 -0.13 12.46
C ILE A 141 2.12 -0.83 11.34
N TYR A 142 1.15 -0.15 10.75
CA TYR A 142 0.55 -0.50 9.48
C TYR A 142 1.13 0.40 8.38
N PHE A 143 2.16 -0.10 7.69
CA PHE A 143 2.79 0.60 6.57
C PHE A 143 2.11 0.16 5.28
N ALA A 144 1.34 1.05 4.66
CA ALA A 144 0.51 0.82 3.48
C ALA A 144 0.86 1.84 2.38
N PRO A 145 2.00 1.69 1.67
CA PRO A 145 2.39 2.63 0.62
C PRO A 145 1.38 2.64 -0.52
N GLY A 146 1.35 3.72 -1.30
CA GLY A 146 0.52 3.81 -2.51
C GLY A 146 0.98 2.86 -3.62
N ALA A 147 2.23 2.48 -3.62
CA ALA A 147 2.82 1.53 -4.57
C ALA A 147 2.24 0.11 -4.39
N THR A 148 2.01 -0.64 -5.44
CA THR A 148 2.25 -0.25 -6.84
C THR A 148 0.95 0.06 -7.58
N HIS A 149 0.02 0.74 -6.93
CA HIS A 149 -1.20 1.23 -7.57
C HIS A 149 -0.84 2.35 -8.59
N ALA A 150 -1.66 2.54 -9.61
CA ALA A 150 -1.54 3.72 -10.47
C ALA A 150 -1.77 5.02 -9.65
N PRO A 151 -1.16 6.14 -10.06
CA PRO A 151 -0.19 6.30 -11.14
C PRO A 151 1.18 5.71 -10.80
N HIS A 152 1.81 5.03 -11.77
CA HIS A 152 3.11 4.40 -11.59
C HIS A 152 4.23 5.44 -11.68
N HIS A 153 4.32 6.29 -10.69
CA HIS A 153 5.35 7.32 -10.58
C HIS A 153 6.53 6.78 -9.78
N VAL A 154 7.71 6.74 -10.40
CA VAL A 154 8.95 6.30 -9.75
C VAL A 154 10.16 6.96 -10.44
N PRO A 155 11.26 7.27 -9.73
CA PRO A 155 12.45 7.83 -10.34
C PRO A 155 13.03 6.92 -11.42
N LYS A 156 13.53 7.55 -12.51
CA LYS A 156 13.97 6.86 -13.73
C LYS A 156 15.05 5.80 -13.48
N GLU A 157 15.95 6.04 -12.55
CA GLU A 157 17.03 5.11 -12.19
C GLU A 157 16.52 3.76 -11.67
N TRP A 158 15.35 3.72 -11.05
CA TRP A 158 14.71 2.48 -10.63
C TRP A 158 14.08 1.73 -11.80
N ILE A 159 13.48 2.46 -12.75
CA ILE A 159 12.91 1.87 -13.96
C ILE A 159 14.02 1.27 -14.83
N ASP A 160 15.14 1.98 -14.98
CA ASP A 160 16.24 1.61 -15.87
C ASP A 160 16.98 0.33 -15.42
N GLN A 161 16.85 -0.10 -14.16
CA GLN A 161 17.31 -1.40 -13.66
C GLN A 161 16.63 -2.58 -14.37
N TYR A 162 15.46 -2.35 -14.93
CA TYR A 162 14.64 -3.36 -15.60
C TYR A 162 14.64 -3.26 -17.12
N LYS A 163 15.42 -2.35 -17.69
CA LYS A 163 15.48 -2.12 -19.14
C LYS A 163 15.71 -3.42 -19.92
N GLY A 164 14.77 -3.75 -20.81
CA GLY A 164 14.80 -4.94 -21.67
C GLY A 164 14.49 -6.26 -20.97
N LYS A 165 14.22 -6.27 -19.67
CA LYS A 165 13.97 -7.53 -18.94
C LYS A 165 12.59 -8.15 -19.24
N PHE A 166 11.69 -7.43 -19.88
CA PHE A 166 10.34 -7.88 -20.20
C PHE A 166 10.04 -7.99 -21.69
N ALA A 167 11.08 -7.94 -22.55
CA ALA A 167 10.94 -8.06 -24.00
C ALA A 167 10.30 -9.39 -24.46
N HIS A 168 10.35 -10.44 -23.63
CA HIS A 168 9.71 -11.72 -23.86
C HIS A 168 8.19 -11.72 -23.64
N GLY A 169 7.63 -10.63 -23.16
CA GLY A 169 6.21 -10.42 -22.97
C GLY A 169 5.56 -11.15 -21.78
N TRP A 170 4.26 -10.88 -21.55
CA TRP A 170 3.54 -11.35 -20.35
C TRP A 170 3.28 -12.85 -20.34
N ASP A 171 3.05 -13.51 -21.48
CA ASP A 171 2.81 -14.95 -21.49
C ASP A 171 4.05 -15.70 -20.97
N LYS A 172 5.23 -15.34 -21.46
CA LYS A 172 6.50 -15.93 -21.01
C LYS A 172 6.85 -15.51 -19.58
N GLN A 173 6.63 -14.26 -19.23
CA GLN A 173 6.84 -13.77 -17.85
C GLN A 173 5.98 -14.54 -16.84
N ARG A 174 4.74 -14.85 -17.20
CA ARG A 174 3.83 -15.62 -16.36
C ARG A 174 4.34 -17.03 -16.10
N GLU A 175 4.91 -17.71 -17.10
CA GLU A 175 5.55 -19.02 -16.95
C GLU A 175 6.78 -18.96 -16.03
N ILE A 176 7.64 -17.95 -16.24
CA ILE A 176 8.84 -17.73 -15.41
C ILE A 176 8.45 -17.51 -13.95
N THR A 177 7.49 -16.63 -13.71
CA THR A 177 7.00 -16.32 -12.36
C THR A 177 6.41 -17.55 -11.69
N PHE A 178 5.59 -18.32 -12.40
CA PHE A 178 4.97 -19.53 -11.88
C PHE A 178 6.01 -20.60 -11.49
N ALA A 179 7.01 -20.82 -12.33
CA ALA A 179 8.12 -21.73 -12.04
C ALA A 179 8.90 -21.29 -10.80
N LYS A 180 9.19 -19.98 -10.69
CA LYS A 180 9.89 -19.40 -9.53
C LYS A 180 9.10 -19.50 -8.23
N GLN A 181 7.79 -19.31 -8.29
CA GLN A 181 6.90 -19.48 -7.13
C GLN A 181 6.89 -20.90 -6.60
N LYS A 182 6.92 -21.92 -7.49
CA LYS A 182 7.08 -23.33 -7.10
C LYS A 182 8.44 -23.60 -6.45
N GLU A 183 9.51 -23.11 -7.07
CA GLU A 183 10.88 -23.25 -6.56
C GLU A 183 11.02 -22.68 -5.13
N LEU A 184 10.40 -21.51 -4.88
CA LEU A 184 10.42 -20.84 -3.59
C LEU A 184 9.41 -21.40 -2.57
N GLY A 185 8.55 -22.35 -2.96
CA GLY A 185 7.50 -22.90 -2.09
C GLY A 185 6.37 -21.91 -1.78
N VAL A 186 6.24 -20.84 -2.56
CA VAL A 186 5.14 -19.85 -2.41
C VAL A 186 3.80 -20.43 -2.81
N ILE A 187 3.81 -21.35 -3.79
CA ILE A 187 2.66 -22.12 -4.22
C ILE A 187 2.96 -23.61 -4.13
N SER A 188 1.91 -24.44 -4.04
CA SER A 188 2.05 -25.89 -4.00
C SER A 188 2.78 -26.44 -5.23
N ALA A 189 3.57 -27.50 -5.03
CA ALA A 189 4.33 -28.12 -6.11
C ALA A 189 3.41 -28.75 -7.19
N ASP A 190 2.20 -29.17 -6.81
CA ASP A 190 1.18 -29.73 -7.69
C ASP A 190 0.25 -28.67 -8.32
N ALA A 191 0.43 -27.38 -8.00
CA ALA A 191 -0.33 -26.31 -8.63
C ALA A 191 -0.15 -26.33 -10.15
N GLU A 192 -1.22 -26.07 -10.88
CA GLU A 192 -1.23 -25.97 -12.33
C GLU A 192 -1.39 -24.52 -12.78
N LEU A 193 -0.62 -24.12 -13.79
CA LEU A 193 -0.77 -22.79 -14.37
C LEU A 193 -2.08 -22.72 -15.15
N THR A 194 -3.00 -21.85 -14.74
CA THR A 194 -4.26 -21.65 -15.44
C THR A 194 -4.03 -21.14 -16.87
N LYS A 195 -4.98 -21.35 -17.76
CA LYS A 195 -4.97 -20.74 -19.09
C LYS A 195 -5.01 -19.21 -18.97
N ARG A 196 -4.39 -18.50 -19.94
CA ARG A 196 -4.59 -17.05 -20.07
C ARG A 196 -6.08 -16.75 -20.26
N HIS A 197 -6.57 -15.69 -19.61
CA HIS A 197 -7.95 -15.26 -19.80
C HIS A 197 -8.21 -14.90 -21.26
N ALA A 198 -9.35 -15.29 -21.80
CA ALA A 198 -9.68 -15.13 -23.22
C ALA A 198 -9.73 -13.66 -23.69
N GLU A 199 -10.06 -12.74 -22.78
CA GLU A 199 -10.08 -11.29 -23.06
C GLU A 199 -8.70 -10.63 -23.05
N ILE A 200 -7.65 -11.33 -22.58
CA ILE A 200 -6.28 -10.83 -22.62
C ILE A 200 -5.64 -11.36 -23.91
N PRO A 201 -5.26 -10.51 -24.88
CA PRO A 201 -4.60 -10.94 -26.10
C PRO A 201 -3.26 -11.64 -25.81
N ALA A 202 -2.83 -12.52 -26.69
CA ALA A 202 -1.48 -13.08 -26.63
C ALA A 202 -0.44 -11.98 -26.87
N TRP A 203 0.72 -12.09 -26.23
CA TRP A 203 1.82 -11.15 -26.48
C TRP A 203 2.19 -11.09 -27.96
N ASP A 204 2.23 -12.25 -28.62
CA ASP A 204 2.61 -12.35 -30.03
C ASP A 204 1.57 -11.71 -30.96
N GLU A 205 0.31 -11.58 -30.53
CA GLU A 205 -0.77 -10.93 -31.27
C GLU A 205 -0.76 -9.39 -31.09
N MET A 206 0.05 -8.87 -30.17
CA MET A 206 0.15 -7.43 -29.96
C MET A 206 0.83 -6.75 -31.14
N PRO A 207 0.33 -5.56 -31.58
CA PRO A 207 1.01 -4.77 -32.61
C PRO A 207 2.45 -4.44 -32.22
N ASP A 208 3.38 -4.59 -33.15
CA ASP A 208 4.81 -4.35 -32.89
C ASP A 208 5.09 -2.92 -32.37
N ALA A 209 4.31 -1.93 -32.80
CA ALA A 209 4.42 -0.56 -32.30
C ALA A 209 4.03 -0.41 -30.82
N MET A 210 3.22 -1.32 -30.28
CA MET A 210 2.78 -1.28 -28.90
C MET A 210 3.72 -2.00 -27.94
N LYS A 211 4.44 -3.02 -28.41
CA LYS A 211 5.31 -3.85 -27.56
C LYS A 211 6.33 -3.03 -26.77
N PRO A 212 7.08 -2.07 -27.34
CA PRO A 212 8.02 -1.26 -26.57
C PRO A 212 7.36 -0.42 -25.47
N ILE A 213 6.11 0.03 -25.69
CA ILE A 213 5.34 0.80 -24.68
C ILE A 213 4.95 -0.11 -23.52
N LEU A 214 4.44 -1.30 -23.83
CA LEU A 214 4.01 -2.30 -22.85
C LEU A 214 5.20 -2.83 -22.03
N GLU A 215 6.34 -3.06 -22.68
CA GLU A 215 7.59 -3.38 -22.00
C GLU A 215 7.99 -2.28 -21.02
N ARG A 216 7.98 -1.02 -21.46
CA ARG A 216 8.32 0.12 -20.59
C ARG A 216 7.34 0.28 -19.43
N GLN A 217 6.07 0.01 -19.62
CA GLN A 217 5.08 0.00 -18.53
C GLN A 217 5.42 -1.06 -17.49
N MET A 218 5.79 -2.28 -17.92
CA MET A 218 6.18 -3.35 -16.99
C MET A 218 7.50 -3.04 -16.27
N GLU A 219 8.48 -2.44 -16.97
CA GLU A 219 9.72 -1.95 -16.36
C GLU A 219 9.43 -0.89 -15.28
N THR A 220 8.50 0.02 -15.56
CA THR A 220 8.07 1.06 -14.61
C THR A 220 7.43 0.44 -13.37
N TYR A 221 6.52 -0.50 -13.56
CA TYR A 221 5.88 -1.23 -12.46
C TYR A 221 6.91 -1.97 -11.58
N ALA A 222 7.84 -2.69 -12.21
CA ALA A 222 8.89 -3.43 -11.50
C ALA A 222 9.85 -2.47 -10.75
N GLY A 223 10.24 -1.36 -11.39
CA GLY A 223 11.06 -0.33 -10.75
C GLY A 223 10.36 0.30 -9.55
N PHE A 224 9.05 0.54 -9.66
CA PHE A 224 8.24 1.10 -8.56
C PHE A 224 8.14 0.12 -7.38
N LEU A 225 7.99 -1.17 -7.65
CA LEU A 225 8.00 -2.20 -6.60
C LEU A 225 9.37 -2.26 -5.90
N THR A 226 10.47 -2.27 -6.67
CA THR A 226 11.81 -2.33 -6.10
C THR A 226 12.17 -1.08 -5.28
N HIS A 227 11.75 0.10 -5.73
CA HIS A 227 11.89 1.34 -4.97
C HIS A 227 11.14 1.23 -3.62
N THR A 228 9.93 0.71 -3.64
CA THR A 228 9.12 0.54 -2.43
C THR A 228 9.74 -0.47 -1.47
N ASP A 229 10.19 -1.61 -1.98
CA ASP A 229 10.87 -2.65 -1.20
C ASP A 229 12.15 -2.10 -0.52
N HIS A 230 12.94 -1.30 -1.23
CA HIS A 230 14.09 -0.61 -0.66
C HIS A 230 13.70 0.27 0.56
N HIS A 231 12.63 1.04 0.44
CA HIS A 231 12.20 1.92 1.54
C HIS A 231 11.56 1.16 2.70
N ILE A 232 10.91 0.02 2.46
CA ILE A 232 10.48 -0.92 3.51
C ILE A 232 11.71 -1.49 4.22
N GLY A 233 12.76 -1.87 3.49
CA GLY A 233 14.04 -2.31 4.04
C GLY A 233 14.63 -1.31 5.02
N ARG A 234 14.61 -0.01 4.72
CA ARG A 234 15.09 1.06 5.62
C ARG A 234 14.34 1.09 6.97
N ILE A 235 13.03 0.81 6.96
CA ILE A 235 12.24 0.72 8.20
C ILE A 235 12.68 -0.49 9.00
N ILE A 236 12.84 -1.66 8.36
CA ILE A 236 13.28 -2.91 8.99
C ILE A 236 14.68 -2.74 9.59
N ASP A 237 15.62 -2.20 8.82
CA ASP A 237 17.00 -1.92 9.28
C ASP A 237 17.00 -1.02 10.53
N THR A 238 16.09 -0.04 10.58
CA THR A 238 15.96 0.84 11.76
C THR A 238 15.46 0.06 12.98
N ILE A 239 14.50 -0.83 12.81
CA ILE A 239 13.96 -1.69 13.88
C ILE A 239 15.06 -2.63 14.41
N GLU A 240 15.85 -3.22 13.51
CA GLU A 240 17.00 -4.08 13.87
C GLU A 240 18.06 -3.28 14.62
N GLN A 241 18.47 -2.10 14.13
CA GLN A 241 19.45 -1.21 14.78
C GLN A 241 19.04 -0.81 16.19
N LEU A 242 17.75 -0.68 16.44
CA LEU A 242 17.20 -0.37 17.76
C LEU A 242 17.09 -1.61 18.68
N GLY A 243 17.41 -2.82 18.18
CA GLY A 243 17.36 -4.06 18.95
C GLY A 243 15.94 -4.48 19.37
N VAL A 244 14.93 -4.16 18.59
CA VAL A 244 13.50 -4.40 18.91
C VAL A 244 12.79 -5.24 17.85
N MET A 245 13.56 -6.09 17.15
CA MET A 245 13.07 -7.05 16.17
C MET A 245 12.47 -8.27 16.88
#